data_496a7f25b5395632aeb96b169c418a7e
#
_entry.id   496a7f25b5395632aeb96b169c418a7e
#
_cell.length_a   1.000
_cell.length_b   1.000
_cell.length_c   1.000
_cell.angle_alpha   90.00
_cell.angle_beta   90.00
_cell.angle_gamma   90.00
#
_symmetry.space_group_name_H-M   'P 1'
#
loop_
_entity.id
_entity.type
_entity.pdbx_description
1 polymer ?
#
loop_
_entity_poly.entity_id
_entity_poly.type
_entity_poly.pdbx_seq_one_letter_code
_entity_poly.pdbx_strand_id
1 'polypeptide(L)'
;MKKILITLAAVIVSAAAIAQDQQVRFFSHRGGRMEYDENTISAFEASYKAGYRGYETDIRMTKDGKLVILHDSNLTRTTDTEGVVEQMTEAEIRKARTKKGNRVMFLDELMDWLDSKGDVTYVEFELKTSPVELYPEERLREYCDKLYERVMRNKPAGATYLFTSGDYRGLRYLQQKHPGVQMLLITGKPCNEETIALCKAMGIDRLGATMDGTSRAAVKKAHEEGLIVSLWPGNSVADAMLGVYLGADFLCTDIPVEVKTFMETKTPWVKAIY
;
A
#
# COMPACT_ATOMS: atom_id res chain seq x y z
N MET A 1 -16.70 -11.21 46.22
CA MET A 1 -15.97 -10.05 45.68
C MET A 1 -14.53 -10.40 45.23
N LYS A 2 -13.71 -11.15 45.99
CA LYS A 2 -12.31 -11.49 45.57
C LYS A 2 -12.21 -12.30 44.27
N LYS A 3 -13.15 -13.22 43.97
CA LYS A 3 -13.12 -14.03 42.72
C LYS A 3 -13.37 -13.23 41.44
N ILE A 4 -14.21 -12.18 41.50
CA ILE A 4 -14.51 -11.33 40.36
C ILE A 4 -13.31 -10.43 40.05
N LEU A 5 -12.59 -9.92 41.04
CA LEU A 5 -11.37 -9.12 40.81
C LEU A 5 -10.24 -9.93 40.18
N ILE A 6 -10.07 -11.20 40.53
CA ILE A 6 -9.04 -12.09 39.96
C ILE A 6 -9.34 -12.38 38.49
N THR A 7 -10.62 -12.58 38.13
CA THR A 7 -11.03 -12.85 36.75
C THR A 7 -10.86 -11.61 35.86
N LEU A 8 -11.16 -10.41 36.39
CA LEU A 8 -10.98 -9.16 35.65
C LEU A 8 -9.48 -8.85 35.45
N ALA A 9 -8.65 -9.06 36.47
CA ALA A 9 -7.20 -8.88 36.35
C ALA A 9 -6.56 -9.87 35.37
N ALA A 10 -7.02 -11.13 35.34
CA ALA A 10 -6.54 -12.14 34.40
C ALA A 10 -6.94 -11.82 32.94
N VAL A 11 -8.14 -11.26 32.72
CA VAL A 11 -8.59 -10.83 31.40
C VAL A 11 -7.79 -9.59 30.89
N ILE A 12 -7.50 -8.65 31.79
CA ILE A 12 -6.70 -7.46 31.45
C ILE A 12 -5.25 -7.86 31.15
N VAL A 13 -4.66 -8.79 31.95
CA VAL A 13 -3.29 -9.26 31.70
C VAL A 13 -3.20 -10.07 30.41
N SER A 14 -4.20 -10.90 30.10
CA SER A 14 -4.22 -11.66 28.84
C SER A 14 -4.41 -10.75 27.61
N ALA A 15 -5.25 -9.71 27.72
CA ALA A 15 -5.42 -8.73 26.65
C ALA A 15 -4.14 -7.88 26.42
N ALA A 16 -3.45 -7.48 27.48
CA ALA A 16 -2.18 -6.78 27.40
C ALA A 16 -1.04 -7.67 26.87
N ALA A 17 -1.00 -8.95 27.25
CA ALA A 17 -0.01 -9.90 26.74
C ALA A 17 -0.20 -10.20 25.24
N ILE A 18 -1.43 -10.26 24.75
CA ILE A 18 -1.73 -10.45 23.32
C ILE A 18 -1.32 -9.22 22.50
N ALA A 19 -1.43 -8.01 23.05
CA ALA A 19 -1.01 -6.78 22.37
C ALA A 19 0.52 -6.60 22.36
N GLN A 20 1.24 -7.22 23.30
CA GLN A 20 2.67 -6.97 23.52
C GLN A 20 3.58 -7.66 22.52
N ASP A 21 3.11 -8.67 21.77
CA ASP A 21 3.89 -9.41 20.76
C ASP A 21 3.51 -9.08 19.32
N GLN A 22 2.42 -8.36 19.10
CA GLN A 22 2.00 -8.00 17.74
C GLN A 22 2.83 -6.82 17.23
N GLN A 23 3.64 -7.09 16.23
CA GLN A 23 4.33 -6.06 15.46
C GLN A 23 3.46 -5.71 14.25
N VAL A 24 3.22 -4.42 14.02
CA VAL A 24 2.45 -3.93 12.88
C VAL A 24 3.24 -2.85 12.14
N ARG A 25 3.29 -2.95 10.82
CA ARG A 25 3.88 -1.92 9.97
C ARG A 25 2.80 -0.99 9.45
N PHE A 26 2.93 0.28 9.78
CA PHE A 26 2.20 1.36 9.12
C PHE A 26 3.00 1.86 7.92
N PHE A 27 2.34 2.04 6.80
CA PHE A 27 2.95 2.63 5.61
C PHE A 27 2.03 3.71 5.01
N SER A 28 2.66 4.70 4.38
CA SER A 28 1.98 5.91 3.92
C SER A 28 1.33 5.67 2.55
N HIS A 29 0.00 5.78 2.48
CA HIS A 29 -0.81 5.66 1.27
C HIS A 29 -0.65 6.92 0.42
N ARG A 30 -0.06 6.79 -0.77
CA ARG A 30 0.20 7.90 -1.71
C ARG A 30 0.94 9.09 -1.07
N GLY A 31 1.80 8.81 -0.09
CA GLY A 31 2.49 9.84 0.67
C GLY A 31 1.66 10.49 1.79
N GLY A 32 0.45 9.99 2.10
CA GLY A 32 -0.46 10.55 3.11
C GLY A 32 -1.52 11.47 2.49
N ARG A 33 -2.41 10.87 1.67
CA ARG A 33 -3.35 11.60 0.79
C ARG A 33 -4.34 12.53 1.49
N MET A 34 -4.60 12.34 2.79
CA MET A 34 -5.50 13.22 3.54
C MET A 34 -4.75 14.35 4.25
N GLU A 35 -3.45 14.20 4.50
CA GLU A 35 -2.62 15.26 5.09
C GLU A 35 -1.90 16.08 4.01
N TYR A 36 -1.56 15.46 2.88
CA TYR A 36 -0.75 16.06 1.82
C TYR A 36 -1.42 15.96 0.45
N ASP A 37 -0.69 16.39 -0.56
CA ASP A 37 -1.09 16.29 -1.97
C ASP A 37 -0.65 14.91 -2.51
N GLU A 38 -1.61 14.00 -2.66
CA GLU A 38 -1.34 12.59 -2.95
C GLU A 38 -0.41 12.38 -4.15
N ASN A 39 0.44 11.35 -4.05
CA ASN A 39 1.30 10.93 -5.15
C ASN A 39 2.24 12.03 -5.68
N THR A 40 2.76 12.88 -4.78
CA THR A 40 3.76 13.91 -5.10
C THR A 40 5.04 13.73 -4.29
N ILE A 41 6.17 14.21 -4.82
CA ILE A 41 7.45 14.19 -4.08
C ILE A 41 7.31 14.91 -2.73
N SER A 42 6.53 16.01 -2.67
CA SER A 42 6.32 16.74 -1.42
C SER A 42 5.59 15.91 -0.37
N ALA A 43 4.63 15.07 -0.76
CA ALA A 43 3.92 14.18 0.16
C ALA A 43 4.84 13.05 0.68
N PHE A 44 5.59 12.41 -0.21
CA PHE A 44 6.57 11.39 0.18
C PHE A 44 7.65 11.95 1.11
N GLU A 45 8.18 13.14 0.79
CA GLU A 45 9.18 13.82 1.62
C GLU A 45 8.63 14.20 3.00
N ALA A 46 7.36 14.63 3.09
CA ALA A 46 6.71 14.96 4.35
C ALA A 46 6.55 13.73 5.24
N SER A 47 6.05 12.62 4.69
CA SER A 47 5.94 11.33 5.40
C SER A 47 7.31 10.79 5.81
N TYR A 48 8.33 10.94 4.96
CA TYR A 48 9.71 10.57 5.28
C TYR A 48 10.26 11.36 6.48
N LYS A 49 10.05 12.67 6.50
CA LYS A 49 10.42 13.54 7.64
C LYS A 49 9.66 13.19 8.91
N ALA A 50 8.42 12.73 8.79
CA ALA A 50 7.66 12.20 9.91
C ALA A 50 8.18 10.83 10.41
N GLY A 51 9.14 10.22 9.71
CA GLY A 51 9.79 8.96 10.12
C GLY A 51 9.29 7.71 9.42
N TYR A 52 8.41 7.83 8.42
CA TYR A 52 7.98 6.69 7.62
C TYR A 52 9.09 6.18 6.70
N ARG A 53 9.19 4.86 6.59
CA ARG A 53 10.07 4.13 5.67
C ARG A 53 9.30 3.09 4.86
N GLY A 54 7.98 3.15 4.94
CA GLY A 54 7.05 2.36 4.16
C GLY A 54 6.07 3.23 3.38
N TYR A 55 5.82 2.89 2.11
CA TYR A 55 4.98 3.67 1.18
C TYR A 55 4.14 2.76 0.30
N GLU A 56 3.05 3.33 -0.18
CA GLU A 56 2.29 2.80 -1.31
C GLU A 56 2.15 3.89 -2.38
N THR A 57 2.07 3.50 -3.64
CA THR A 57 1.94 4.41 -4.77
C THR A 57 1.29 3.73 -5.99
N ASP A 58 0.62 4.54 -6.81
CA ASP A 58 -0.18 4.11 -7.95
C ASP A 58 0.52 4.40 -9.27
N ILE A 59 0.70 3.41 -10.14
CA ILE A 59 1.40 3.58 -11.39
C ILE A 59 0.45 3.38 -12.59
N ARG A 60 0.49 4.31 -13.54
CA ARG A 60 -0.16 4.23 -14.85
C ARG A 60 0.86 4.41 -15.97
N MET A 61 0.45 4.14 -17.20
CA MET A 61 1.31 4.35 -18.37
C MET A 61 0.65 5.32 -19.35
N THR A 62 1.38 6.38 -19.71
CA THR A 62 0.96 7.37 -20.70
C THR A 62 0.84 6.79 -22.11
N LYS A 63 0.22 7.53 -23.03
CA LYS A 63 0.08 7.14 -24.44
C LYS A 63 1.42 6.76 -25.10
N ASP A 64 2.47 7.49 -24.77
CA ASP A 64 3.83 7.30 -25.29
C ASP A 64 4.71 6.39 -24.40
N GLY A 65 4.07 5.60 -23.51
CA GLY A 65 4.72 4.53 -22.78
C GLY A 65 5.59 4.97 -21.60
N LYS A 66 5.33 6.15 -21.01
CA LYS A 66 6.00 6.62 -19.79
C LYS A 66 5.20 6.23 -18.56
N LEU A 67 5.88 5.89 -17.47
CA LEU A 67 5.23 5.51 -16.23
C LEU A 67 5.02 6.75 -15.35
N VAL A 68 3.77 7.00 -14.99
CA VAL A 68 3.33 8.19 -14.24
C VAL A 68 2.63 7.76 -12.95
N ILE A 69 2.80 8.55 -11.90
CA ILE A 69 2.25 8.26 -10.58
C ILE A 69 0.89 8.96 -10.43
N LEU A 70 -0.18 8.20 -10.64
CA LEU A 70 -1.58 8.66 -10.54
C LEU A 70 -2.51 7.48 -10.22
N HIS A 71 -3.43 7.69 -9.29
CA HIS A 71 -4.43 6.68 -8.96
C HIS A 71 -5.49 6.52 -10.05
N ASP A 72 -6.14 7.62 -10.43
CA ASP A 72 -7.24 7.60 -11.39
C ASP A 72 -6.73 7.60 -12.83
N SER A 73 -7.48 7.01 -13.75
CA SER A 73 -7.23 7.13 -15.18
C SER A 73 -7.47 8.54 -15.70
N ASN A 74 -8.33 9.32 -15.03
CA ASN A 74 -8.63 10.71 -15.36
C ASN A 74 -7.92 11.67 -14.40
N LEU A 75 -7.29 12.72 -14.94
CA LEU A 75 -6.55 13.70 -14.17
C LEU A 75 -7.43 14.65 -13.33
N THR A 76 -8.71 14.76 -13.63
CA THR A 76 -9.64 15.81 -13.15
C THR A 76 -9.75 15.86 -11.61
N ARG A 77 -9.70 14.71 -10.91
CA ARG A 77 -9.86 14.68 -9.45
C ARG A 77 -8.70 15.38 -8.73
N THR A 78 -7.49 15.17 -9.16
CA THR A 78 -6.28 15.60 -8.45
C THR A 78 -5.55 16.77 -9.11
N THR A 79 -5.86 17.08 -10.39
CA THR A 79 -5.16 18.12 -11.13
C THR A 79 -6.09 19.21 -11.67
N ASP A 80 -5.49 20.26 -12.23
CA ASP A 80 -6.15 21.36 -12.96
C ASP A 80 -6.46 21.02 -14.43
N THR A 81 -6.16 19.80 -14.84
CA THR A 81 -6.22 19.35 -16.24
C THR A 81 -7.21 18.21 -16.38
N GLU A 82 -7.96 18.21 -17.48
CA GLU A 82 -8.83 17.10 -17.87
C GLU A 82 -8.11 16.18 -18.86
N GLY A 83 -8.44 14.91 -18.84
CA GLY A 83 -7.93 13.93 -19.79
C GLY A 83 -7.67 12.57 -19.17
N VAL A 84 -7.57 11.57 -20.04
CA VAL A 84 -7.27 10.18 -19.68
C VAL A 84 -5.77 9.96 -19.84
N VAL A 85 -5.11 9.56 -18.77
CA VAL A 85 -3.65 9.34 -18.69
C VAL A 85 -3.12 8.51 -19.87
N GLU A 86 -3.80 7.41 -20.16
CA GLU A 86 -3.41 6.46 -21.19
C GLU A 86 -3.58 6.99 -22.63
N GLN A 87 -4.25 8.13 -22.77
CA GLN A 87 -4.46 8.82 -24.06
C GLN A 87 -3.60 10.08 -24.20
N MET A 88 -2.90 10.48 -23.15
CA MET A 88 -2.03 11.66 -23.11
C MET A 88 -0.55 11.26 -23.14
N THR A 89 0.27 12.10 -23.74
CA THR A 89 1.72 11.98 -23.73
C THR A 89 2.33 12.51 -22.43
N GLU A 90 3.56 12.11 -22.12
CA GLU A 90 4.33 12.68 -21.01
C GLU A 90 4.38 14.21 -21.10
N ALA A 91 4.64 14.76 -22.28
CA ALA A 91 4.75 16.21 -22.49
C ALA A 91 3.46 16.98 -22.17
N GLU A 92 2.29 16.36 -22.40
CA GLU A 92 0.99 16.91 -22.03
C GLU A 92 0.76 16.84 -20.52
N ILE A 93 1.00 15.69 -19.90
CA ILE A 93 0.80 15.49 -18.45
C ILE A 93 1.76 16.37 -17.65
N ARG A 94 2.98 16.60 -18.09
CA ARG A 94 3.94 17.49 -17.41
C ARG A 94 3.50 18.95 -17.33
N LYS A 95 2.54 19.39 -18.16
CA LYS A 95 1.94 20.74 -18.07
C LYS A 95 0.93 20.84 -16.93
N ALA A 96 0.28 19.74 -16.58
CA ALA A 96 -0.69 19.68 -15.48
C ALA A 96 -0.04 20.01 -14.13
N ARG A 97 -0.85 20.62 -13.27
CA ARG A 97 -0.52 20.82 -11.86
C ARG A 97 -1.59 20.17 -11.02
N THR A 98 -1.18 19.62 -9.89
CA THR A 98 -2.15 19.20 -8.90
C THR A 98 -2.96 20.40 -8.40
N LYS A 99 -4.11 20.16 -7.80
CA LYS A 99 -4.96 21.24 -7.25
C LYS A 99 -4.27 22.07 -6.16
N LYS A 100 -3.20 21.55 -5.57
CA LYS A 100 -2.34 22.27 -4.61
C LYS A 100 -1.08 22.86 -5.29
N GLY A 101 -0.95 22.79 -6.63
CA GLY A 101 0.10 23.45 -7.41
C GLY A 101 1.38 22.60 -7.60
N ASN A 102 1.42 21.35 -7.12
CA ASN A 102 2.56 20.48 -7.34
C ASN A 102 2.61 19.95 -8.78
N ARG A 103 3.78 19.45 -9.20
CA ARG A 103 3.94 18.75 -10.47
C ARG A 103 3.38 17.34 -10.36
N VAL A 104 2.79 16.82 -11.44
CA VAL A 104 2.49 15.39 -11.56
C VAL A 104 3.81 14.63 -11.62
N MET A 105 3.97 13.64 -10.76
CA MET A 105 5.20 12.86 -10.61
C MET A 105 5.25 11.68 -11.59
N PHE A 106 6.43 11.41 -12.14
CA PHE A 106 6.68 10.22 -12.93
C PHE A 106 7.48 9.18 -12.11
N LEU A 107 7.41 7.92 -12.52
CA LEU A 107 8.06 6.83 -11.78
C LEU A 107 9.58 7.06 -11.62
N ASP A 108 10.25 7.58 -12.65
CA ASP A 108 11.68 7.86 -12.57
C ASP A 108 12.00 8.86 -11.44
N GLU A 109 11.18 9.91 -11.29
CA GLU A 109 11.35 10.92 -10.24
C GLU A 109 11.15 10.31 -8.83
N LEU A 110 10.17 9.41 -8.67
CA LEU A 110 9.99 8.67 -7.42
C LEU A 110 11.15 7.74 -7.11
N MET A 111 11.61 6.98 -8.11
CA MET A 111 12.69 6.03 -7.90
C MET A 111 14.02 6.75 -7.61
N ASP A 112 14.30 7.88 -8.25
CA ASP A 112 15.47 8.71 -7.94
C ASP A 112 15.39 9.28 -6.51
N TRP A 113 14.18 9.66 -6.07
CA TRP A 113 13.95 10.08 -4.70
C TRP A 113 14.19 8.92 -3.71
N LEU A 114 13.65 7.73 -3.96
CA LEU A 114 13.88 6.53 -3.13
C LEU A 114 15.37 6.18 -3.05
N ASP A 115 16.07 6.19 -4.19
CA ASP A 115 17.51 5.94 -4.28
C ASP A 115 18.31 6.96 -3.45
N SER A 116 17.90 8.24 -3.45
CA SER A 116 18.54 9.30 -2.66
C SER A 116 18.40 9.13 -1.15
N LYS A 117 17.34 8.43 -0.68
CA LYS A 117 17.11 8.19 0.75
C LYS A 117 17.91 6.98 1.26
N GLY A 118 17.91 5.88 0.50
CA GLY A 118 18.68 4.67 0.78
C GLY A 118 18.22 3.83 1.98
N ASP A 119 17.29 4.34 2.79
CA ASP A 119 16.79 3.68 4.02
C ASP A 119 15.29 3.35 3.99
N VAL A 120 14.62 3.53 2.83
CA VAL A 120 13.24 3.08 2.62
C VAL A 120 13.20 1.56 2.54
N THR A 121 12.40 0.94 3.40
CA THR A 121 12.43 -0.53 3.61
C THR A 121 11.23 -1.25 3.01
N TYR A 122 10.17 -0.53 2.64
CA TYR A 122 8.93 -1.12 2.13
C TYR A 122 8.25 -0.21 1.12
N VAL A 123 7.94 -0.72 -0.07
CA VAL A 123 7.13 0.01 -1.07
C VAL A 123 6.18 -0.94 -1.79
N GLU A 124 4.89 -0.59 -1.81
CA GLU A 124 3.87 -1.21 -2.64
C GLU A 124 3.70 -0.38 -3.92
N PHE A 125 3.97 -1.00 -5.07
CA PHE A 125 3.74 -0.41 -6.40
C PHE A 125 2.44 -0.98 -6.96
N GLU A 126 1.35 -0.19 -6.91
CA GLU A 126 0.07 -0.65 -7.42
C GLU A 126 -0.03 -0.47 -8.93
N LEU A 127 -0.26 -1.58 -9.64
CA LEU A 127 -0.50 -1.60 -11.08
C LEU A 127 -1.93 -1.14 -11.36
N LYS A 128 -2.06 0.10 -11.82
CA LYS A 128 -3.36 0.72 -12.18
C LYS A 128 -3.69 0.45 -13.63
N THR A 129 -4.08 -0.77 -13.96
CA THR A 129 -4.40 -1.23 -15.31
C THR A 129 -5.91 -1.31 -15.59
N SER A 130 -6.69 -0.54 -14.85
CA SER A 130 -8.13 -0.36 -15.04
C SER A 130 -8.43 1.06 -15.54
N PRO A 131 -9.32 1.27 -16.51
CA PRO A 131 -10.14 0.27 -17.22
C PRO A 131 -9.30 -0.69 -18.09
N VAL A 132 -9.75 -1.94 -18.17
CA VAL A 132 -9.02 -3.04 -18.84
C VAL A 132 -8.77 -2.76 -20.32
N GLU A 133 -9.70 -2.04 -20.96
CA GLU A 133 -9.64 -1.68 -22.39
C GLU A 133 -8.45 -0.77 -22.72
N LEU A 134 -7.96 -0.01 -21.74
CA LEU A 134 -6.80 0.86 -21.90
C LEU A 134 -5.47 0.07 -21.81
N TYR A 135 -5.54 -1.19 -21.35
CA TYR A 135 -4.39 -2.09 -21.21
C TYR A 135 -4.66 -3.44 -21.89
N PRO A 136 -4.78 -3.47 -23.26
CA PRO A 136 -4.78 -4.73 -23.98
C PRO A 136 -3.47 -5.49 -23.72
N GLU A 137 -3.45 -6.78 -24.02
CA GLU A 137 -2.40 -7.71 -23.60
C GLU A 137 -0.98 -7.23 -23.91
N GLU A 138 -0.72 -6.76 -25.11
CA GLU A 138 0.60 -6.26 -25.53
C GLU A 138 1.04 -5.05 -24.69
N ARG A 139 0.13 -4.07 -24.52
CA ARG A 139 0.38 -2.88 -23.71
C ARG A 139 0.55 -3.22 -22.22
N LEU A 140 -0.22 -4.18 -21.72
CA LEU A 140 -0.09 -4.66 -20.35
C LEU A 140 1.30 -5.26 -20.09
N ARG A 141 1.79 -6.07 -21.03
CA ARG A 141 3.14 -6.66 -20.93
C ARG A 141 4.23 -5.59 -20.98
N GLU A 142 4.15 -4.66 -21.93
CA GLU A 142 5.08 -3.53 -22.01
C GLU A 142 5.11 -2.74 -20.68
N TYR A 143 3.92 -2.45 -20.15
CA TYR A 143 3.76 -1.74 -18.87
C TYR A 143 4.44 -2.52 -17.72
N CYS A 144 4.13 -3.79 -17.57
CA CYS A 144 4.70 -4.64 -16.52
C CYS A 144 6.23 -4.74 -16.62
N ASP A 145 6.77 -4.88 -17.83
CA ASP A 145 8.20 -4.96 -18.08
C ASP A 145 8.92 -3.69 -17.66
N LYS A 146 8.44 -2.54 -18.14
CA LYS A 146 9.01 -1.24 -17.80
C LYS A 146 8.95 -0.96 -16.30
N LEU A 147 7.81 -1.28 -15.68
CA LEU A 147 7.64 -1.09 -14.24
C LEU A 147 8.61 -1.96 -13.45
N TYR A 148 8.66 -3.25 -13.75
CA TYR A 148 9.55 -4.18 -13.07
C TYR A 148 11.03 -3.76 -13.22
N GLU A 149 11.48 -3.51 -14.44
CA GLU A 149 12.86 -3.11 -14.72
C GLU A 149 13.25 -1.84 -13.95
N ARG A 150 12.37 -0.83 -13.92
CA ARG A 150 12.68 0.44 -13.23
C ARG A 150 12.69 0.27 -11.72
N VAL A 151 11.71 -0.44 -11.16
CA VAL A 151 11.60 -0.65 -9.71
C VAL A 151 12.73 -1.51 -9.16
N MET A 152 13.12 -2.56 -9.90
CA MET A 152 14.10 -3.53 -9.40
C MET A 152 15.55 -3.11 -9.66
N ARG A 153 15.80 -2.10 -10.50
CA ARG A 153 17.15 -1.69 -10.93
C ARG A 153 18.10 -1.41 -9.76
N ASN A 154 17.66 -0.61 -8.80
CA ASN A 154 18.46 -0.15 -7.66
C ASN A 154 17.83 -0.54 -6.32
N LYS A 155 16.95 -1.54 -6.31
CA LYS A 155 16.28 -1.94 -5.07
C LYS A 155 17.31 -2.24 -3.98
N PRO A 156 17.23 -1.55 -2.81
CA PRO A 156 18.17 -1.79 -1.72
C PRO A 156 18.11 -3.24 -1.23
N ALA A 157 19.27 -3.79 -0.87
CA ALA A 157 19.32 -5.10 -0.23
C ALA A 157 18.51 -5.08 1.08
N GLY A 158 17.64 -6.07 1.27
CA GLY A 158 16.78 -6.15 2.47
C GLY A 158 15.49 -5.31 2.40
N ALA A 159 15.33 -4.40 1.44
CA ALA A 159 14.05 -3.72 1.23
C ALA A 159 13.01 -4.66 0.58
N THR A 160 11.76 -4.49 0.97
CA THR A 160 10.61 -5.15 0.34
C THR A 160 9.98 -4.17 -0.65
N TYR A 161 10.21 -4.39 -1.93
CA TYR A 161 9.51 -3.74 -3.03
C TYR A 161 8.61 -4.77 -3.67
N LEU A 162 7.31 -4.54 -3.62
CA LEU A 162 6.33 -5.50 -4.13
C LEU A 162 5.36 -4.85 -5.10
N PHE A 163 4.77 -5.70 -5.93
CA PHE A 163 3.77 -5.31 -6.91
C PHE A 163 2.39 -5.75 -6.43
N THR A 164 1.42 -4.84 -6.51
CA THR A 164 0.04 -5.13 -6.14
C THR A 164 -0.92 -4.70 -7.25
N SER A 165 -2.06 -5.33 -7.36
CA SER A 165 -3.10 -4.96 -8.33
C SER A 165 -4.43 -5.61 -8.01
N GLY A 166 -5.52 -4.89 -8.32
CA GLY A 166 -6.86 -5.45 -8.43
C GLY A 166 -7.11 -6.12 -9.80
N ASP A 167 -6.29 -5.85 -10.81
CA ASP A 167 -6.26 -6.56 -12.10
C ASP A 167 -5.15 -7.62 -12.08
N TYR A 168 -5.53 -8.86 -11.85
CA TYR A 168 -4.58 -9.96 -11.66
C TYR A 168 -3.82 -10.40 -12.92
N ARG A 169 -4.16 -9.87 -14.09
CA ARG A 169 -3.44 -10.19 -15.35
C ARG A 169 -1.98 -9.76 -15.25
N GLY A 170 -1.74 -8.54 -14.75
CA GLY A 170 -0.39 -8.00 -14.55
C GLY A 170 0.42 -8.81 -13.54
N LEU A 171 -0.19 -9.19 -12.40
CA LEU A 171 0.47 -10.01 -11.39
C LEU A 171 0.85 -11.39 -11.94
N ARG A 172 -0.04 -12.06 -12.68
CA ARG A 172 0.26 -13.34 -13.32
C ARG A 172 1.39 -13.23 -14.33
N TYR A 173 1.39 -12.17 -15.14
CA TYR A 173 2.47 -11.95 -16.10
C TYR A 173 3.83 -11.76 -15.39
N LEU A 174 3.89 -10.91 -14.36
CA LEU A 174 5.10 -10.70 -13.58
C LEU A 174 5.58 -11.97 -12.90
N GLN A 175 4.68 -12.77 -12.33
CA GLN A 175 5.01 -14.02 -11.66
C GLN A 175 5.63 -15.04 -12.63
N GLN A 176 5.07 -15.15 -13.84
CA GLN A 176 5.57 -16.07 -14.88
C GLN A 176 6.95 -15.62 -15.40
N LYS A 177 7.14 -14.32 -15.58
CA LYS A 177 8.38 -13.77 -16.13
C LYS A 177 9.51 -13.66 -15.11
N HIS A 178 9.17 -13.40 -13.86
CA HIS A 178 10.11 -13.15 -12.77
C HIS A 178 9.78 -14.05 -11.56
N PRO A 179 10.15 -15.33 -11.59
CA PRO A 179 9.92 -16.24 -10.45
C PRO A 179 10.51 -15.66 -9.16
N GLY A 180 9.72 -15.64 -8.09
CA GLY A 180 10.12 -15.09 -6.80
C GLY A 180 9.89 -13.58 -6.65
N VAL A 181 9.28 -12.91 -7.65
CA VAL A 181 8.83 -11.52 -7.49
C VAL A 181 7.85 -11.40 -6.31
N GLN A 182 8.07 -10.42 -5.45
CA GLN A 182 7.19 -10.18 -4.32
C GLN A 182 5.90 -9.49 -4.78
N MET A 183 4.77 -10.02 -4.37
CA MET A 183 3.46 -9.53 -4.78
C MET A 183 2.49 -9.49 -3.60
N LEU A 184 1.48 -8.65 -3.72
CA LEU A 184 0.33 -8.59 -2.83
C LEU A 184 -0.94 -8.63 -3.69
N LEU A 185 -1.85 -9.54 -3.37
CA LEU A 185 -3.17 -9.56 -3.97
C LEU A 185 -4.04 -8.54 -3.24
N ILE A 186 -4.36 -7.40 -3.90
CA ILE A 186 -5.29 -6.44 -3.34
C ILE A 186 -6.72 -6.72 -3.80
N THR A 187 -7.67 -6.56 -2.89
CA THR A 187 -9.09 -6.76 -3.18
C THR A 187 -9.97 -5.76 -2.43
N GLY A 188 -11.10 -5.38 -3.04
CA GLY A 188 -12.17 -4.63 -2.38
C GLY A 188 -13.06 -5.48 -1.46
N LYS A 189 -12.66 -6.72 -1.15
CA LYS A 189 -13.38 -7.64 -0.26
C LYS A 189 -12.66 -7.75 1.09
N PRO A 190 -13.37 -8.18 2.16
CA PRO A 190 -12.76 -8.48 3.45
C PRO A 190 -11.82 -9.69 3.39
N CYS A 191 -10.93 -9.80 4.37
CA CYS A 191 -10.23 -11.05 4.65
C CYS A 191 -11.25 -12.12 5.09
N ASN A 192 -11.42 -13.14 4.28
CA ASN A 192 -12.34 -14.25 4.51
C ASN A 192 -11.84 -15.52 3.76
N GLU A 193 -12.59 -16.62 3.84
CA GLU A 193 -12.20 -17.89 3.19
C GLU A 193 -12.02 -17.76 1.68
N GLU A 194 -12.86 -16.95 1.00
CA GLU A 194 -12.79 -16.74 -0.45
C GLU A 194 -11.47 -16.05 -0.84
N THR A 195 -11.13 -14.95 -0.14
CA THR A 195 -9.92 -14.16 -0.45
C THR A 195 -8.64 -14.88 -0.05
N ILE A 196 -8.65 -15.66 1.04
CA ILE A 196 -7.57 -16.55 1.43
C ILE A 196 -7.34 -17.63 0.36
N ALA A 197 -8.41 -18.30 -0.09
CA ALA A 197 -8.34 -19.33 -1.13
C ALA A 197 -7.83 -18.75 -2.46
N LEU A 198 -8.23 -17.53 -2.80
CA LEU A 198 -7.76 -16.85 -4.02
C LEU A 198 -6.25 -16.57 -3.96
N CYS A 199 -5.72 -16.06 -2.85
CA CYS A 199 -4.28 -15.88 -2.65
C CYS A 199 -3.51 -17.19 -2.87
N LYS A 200 -3.97 -18.27 -2.24
CA LYS A 200 -3.36 -19.59 -2.37
C LYS A 200 -3.40 -20.11 -3.82
N ALA A 201 -4.54 -19.97 -4.49
CA ALA A 201 -4.70 -20.40 -5.89
C ALA A 201 -3.79 -19.61 -6.85
N MET A 202 -3.44 -18.36 -6.49
CA MET A 202 -2.50 -17.54 -7.25
C MET A 202 -1.04 -17.72 -6.81
N GLY A 203 -0.76 -18.48 -5.74
CA GLY A 203 0.58 -18.62 -5.19
C GLY A 203 1.15 -17.30 -4.65
N ILE A 204 0.29 -16.41 -4.14
CA ILE A 204 0.65 -15.13 -3.52
C ILE A 204 0.48 -15.25 -2.02
N ASP A 205 1.49 -14.88 -1.25
CA ASP A 205 1.54 -15.02 0.20
C ASP A 205 1.11 -13.75 0.96
N ARG A 206 0.65 -12.70 0.25
CA ARG A 206 0.21 -11.43 0.84
C ARG A 206 -1.17 -11.05 0.36
N LEU A 207 -2.06 -10.77 1.31
CA LEU A 207 -3.45 -10.34 1.07
C LEU A 207 -3.65 -8.90 1.52
N GLY A 208 -4.03 -8.03 0.60
CA GLY A 208 -4.54 -6.69 0.87
C GLY A 208 -6.07 -6.70 0.84
N ALA A 209 -6.71 -6.53 2.00
CA ALA A 209 -8.17 -6.66 2.16
C ALA A 209 -8.77 -5.45 2.86
N THR A 210 -10.09 -5.25 2.72
CA THR A 210 -10.80 -4.19 3.44
C THR A 210 -10.96 -4.55 4.92
N MET A 211 -10.90 -3.55 5.81
CA MET A 211 -11.23 -3.76 7.23
C MET A 211 -12.72 -4.06 7.41
N ASP A 212 -13.58 -3.41 6.61
CA ASP A 212 -15.02 -3.66 6.63
C ASP A 212 -15.32 -5.12 6.26
N GLY A 213 -16.06 -5.79 7.12
CA GLY A 213 -16.37 -7.23 6.99
C GLY A 213 -15.23 -8.19 7.39
N THR A 214 -14.02 -7.70 7.69
CA THR A 214 -12.90 -8.51 8.18
C THR A 214 -13.06 -8.79 9.68
N SER A 215 -12.88 -10.04 10.10
CA SER A 215 -12.86 -10.42 11.50
C SER A 215 -11.45 -10.83 11.94
N ARG A 216 -11.17 -10.68 13.24
CA ARG A 216 -9.91 -11.16 13.84
C ARG A 216 -9.70 -12.67 13.62
N ALA A 217 -10.77 -13.45 13.64
CA ALA A 217 -10.72 -14.89 13.38
C ALA A 217 -10.29 -15.19 11.93
N ALA A 218 -10.76 -14.39 10.96
CA ALA A 218 -10.36 -14.54 9.57
C ALA A 218 -8.89 -14.16 9.35
N VAL A 219 -8.40 -13.09 9.98
CA VAL A 219 -6.98 -12.73 9.92
C VAL A 219 -6.12 -13.82 10.54
N LYS A 220 -6.51 -14.34 11.70
CA LYS A 220 -5.81 -15.48 12.34
C LYS A 220 -5.77 -16.70 11.42
N LYS A 221 -6.88 -17.04 10.74
CA LYS A 221 -6.93 -18.12 9.77
C LYS A 221 -5.99 -17.87 8.59
N ALA A 222 -5.92 -16.64 8.08
CA ALA A 222 -4.98 -16.28 7.02
C ALA A 222 -3.53 -16.52 7.46
N HIS A 223 -3.16 -16.15 8.69
CA HIS A 223 -1.83 -16.43 9.25
C HIS A 223 -1.56 -17.93 9.38
N GLU A 224 -2.53 -18.72 9.83
CA GLU A 224 -2.43 -20.20 9.92
C GLU A 224 -2.21 -20.84 8.53
N GLU A 225 -2.70 -20.19 7.47
CA GLU A 225 -2.49 -20.59 6.07
C GLU A 225 -1.20 -20.00 5.46
N GLY A 226 -0.39 -19.30 6.25
CA GLY A 226 0.90 -18.74 5.85
C GLY A 226 0.84 -17.38 5.13
N LEU A 227 -0.32 -16.70 5.18
CA LEU A 227 -0.47 -15.39 4.55
C LEU A 227 -0.07 -14.24 5.48
N ILE A 228 0.48 -13.19 4.90
CA ILE A 228 0.67 -11.87 5.49
C ILE A 228 -0.55 -11.01 5.14
N VAL A 229 -1.14 -10.32 6.12
CA VAL A 229 -2.38 -9.55 5.92
C VAL A 229 -2.13 -8.06 6.03
N SER A 230 -2.39 -7.34 4.94
CA SER A 230 -2.44 -5.87 4.87
C SER A 230 -3.89 -5.41 4.87
N LEU A 231 -4.27 -4.45 5.73
CA LEU A 231 -5.63 -3.93 5.80
C LEU A 231 -5.70 -2.45 5.41
N TRP A 232 -6.81 -2.10 4.74
CA TRP A 232 -7.15 -0.75 4.30
C TRP A 232 -8.67 -0.50 4.36
N PRO A 233 -9.17 0.75 4.28
CA PRO A 233 -8.43 2.00 4.33
C PRO A 233 -7.99 2.36 5.75
N GLY A 234 -6.97 3.24 5.87
CA GLY A 234 -6.53 3.84 7.12
C GLY A 234 -6.79 5.34 7.14
N ASN A 235 -8.07 5.74 7.14
CA ASN A 235 -8.49 7.14 7.00
C ASN A 235 -8.53 7.89 8.34
N SER A 236 -8.40 7.16 9.44
CA SER A 236 -8.50 7.71 10.80
C SER A 236 -7.65 6.91 11.78
N VAL A 237 -7.38 7.51 12.94
CA VAL A 237 -6.78 6.81 14.08
C VAL A 237 -7.63 5.61 14.52
N ALA A 238 -8.96 5.73 14.43
CA ALA A 238 -9.86 4.63 14.75
C ALA A 238 -9.67 3.43 13.81
N ASP A 239 -9.48 3.67 12.50
CA ASP A 239 -9.15 2.61 11.55
C ASP A 239 -7.79 1.97 11.86
N ALA A 240 -6.79 2.78 12.20
CA ALA A 240 -5.48 2.26 12.60
C ALA A 240 -5.58 1.34 13.82
N MET A 241 -6.35 1.73 14.83
CA MET A 241 -6.61 0.91 16.02
C MET A 241 -7.44 -0.34 15.70
N LEU A 242 -8.44 -0.24 14.82
CA LEU A 242 -9.21 -1.38 14.35
C LEU A 242 -8.31 -2.39 13.64
N GLY A 243 -7.45 -1.94 12.74
CA GLY A 243 -6.51 -2.81 12.02
C GLY A 243 -5.55 -3.55 12.99
N VAL A 244 -5.01 -2.85 13.99
CA VAL A 244 -4.22 -3.46 15.07
C VAL A 244 -5.04 -4.50 15.82
N TYR A 245 -6.29 -4.18 16.21
CA TYR A 245 -7.18 -5.11 16.92
C TYR A 245 -7.50 -6.35 16.07
N LEU A 246 -7.73 -6.18 14.77
CA LEU A 246 -7.99 -7.28 13.84
C LEU A 246 -6.79 -8.21 13.68
N GLY A 247 -5.58 -7.75 13.95
CA GLY A 247 -4.36 -8.52 13.87
C GLY A 247 -3.60 -8.35 12.55
N ALA A 248 -3.77 -7.22 11.85
CA ALA A 248 -3.05 -6.93 10.62
C ALA A 248 -1.54 -6.89 10.84
N ASP A 249 -0.77 -7.38 9.85
CA ASP A 249 0.68 -7.23 9.79
C ASP A 249 1.08 -5.87 9.22
N PHE A 250 0.27 -5.36 8.28
CA PHE A 250 0.48 -4.10 7.57
C PHE A 250 -0.80 -3.27 7.57
N LEU A 251 -0.65 -1.95 7.73
CA LEU A 251 -1.76 -1.00 7.70
C LEU A 251 -1.41 0.19 6.81
N CYS A 252 -2.14 0.32 5.71
CA CYS A 252 -2.07 1.47 4.82
C CYS A 252 -2.75 2.67 5.47
N THR A 253 -2.08 3.83 5.60
CA THR A 253 -2.66 5.01 6.23
C THR A 253 -2.65 6.25 5.36
N ASP A 254 -3.79 6.95 5.35
CA ASP A 254 -3.98 8.23 4.68
C ASP A 254 -3.49 9.42 5.50
N ILE A 255 -3.28 9.21 6.81
CA ILE A 255 -2.92 10.23 7.81
C ILE A 255 -1.67 9.81 8.61
N PRO A 256 -0.52 9.65 7.92
CA PRO A 256 0.68 9.08 8.53
C PRO A 256 1.18 9.84 9.76
N VAL A 257 1.14 11.16 9.77
CA VAL A 257 1.65 11.96 10.89
C VAL A 257 0.74 11.82 12.11
N GLU A 258 -0.57 11.88 11.91
CA GLU A 258 -1.55 11.73 13.01
C GLU A 258 -1.49 10.32 13.61
N VAL A 259 -1.48 9.27 12.76
CA VAL A 259 -1.38 7.88 13.21
C VAL A 259 -0.09 7.66 14.00
N LYS A 260 1.07 8.08 13.49
CA LYS A 260 2.34 7.93 14.19
C LYS A 260 2.32 8.63 15.54
N THR A 261 1.89 9.90 15.58
CA THR A 261 1.79 10.68 16.81
C THR A 261 0.91 9.99 17.85
N PHE A 262 -0.25 9.47 17.42
CA PHE A 262 -1.15 8.74 18.30
C PHE A 262 -0.53 7.45 18.81
N MET A 263 0.04 6.63 17.93
CA MET A 263 0.63 5.34 18.31
C MET A 263 1.76 5.52 19.32
N GLU A 264 2.65 6.48 19.12
CA GLU A 264 3.76 6.75 20.02
C GLU A 264 3.33 7.31 21.37
N THR A 265 2.29 8.15 21.40
CA THR A 265 1.89 8.86 22.63
C THR A 265 0.77 8.18 23.40
N LYS A 266 -0.14 7.46 22.73
CA LYS A 266 -1.35 6.87 23.34
C LYS A 266 -1.35 5.36 23.40
N THR A 267 -0.57 4.68 22.55
CA THR A 267 -0.53 3.22 22.47
C THR A 267 0.92 2.66 22.44
N PRO A 268 1.79 3.06 23.39
CA PRO A 268 3.20 2.66 23.38
C PRO A 268 3.44 1.16 23.54
N TRP A 269 2.39 0.40 23.88
CA TRP A 269 2.43 -1.08 23.94
C TRP A 269 2.30 -1.75 22.57
N VAL A 270 1.89 -1.03 21.52
CA VAL A 270 1.88 -1.54 20.15
C VAL A 270 3.27 -1.39 19.55
N LYS A 271 3.86 -2.48 19.07
CA LYS A 271 5.15 -2.44 18.36
C LYS A 271 4.93 -1.96 16.93
N ALA A 272 4.81 -0.65 16.75
CA ALA A 272 4.62 -0.03 15.44
C ALA A 272 5.97 0.15 14.71
N ILE A 273 5.99 -0.18 13.41
CA ILE A 273 7.05 0.14 12.45
C ILE A 273 6.48 1.13 11.44
N TYR A 274 7.25 2.11 11.04
CA TYR A 274 6.84 3.15 10.10
C TYR A 274 7.66 3.16 8.82
#